data_9a6b9a345bb9ccf97ead9b7f55bce16d
#
_entry.id   9a6b9a345bb9ccf97ead9b7f55bce16d
#
_cell.length_a   1.000
_cell.length_b   1.000
_cell.length_c   1.000
_cell.angle_alpha   90.00
_cell.angle_beta   90.00
_cell.angle_gamma   90.00
#
_symmetry.space_group_name_H-M   'P 1'
#
loop_
_entity.id
_entity.type
_entity.pdbx_description
1 polymer ?
#
loop_
_entity_poly.entity_id
_entity_poly.type
_entity_poly.pdbx_seq_one_letter_code
_entity_poly.pdbx_strand_id
1 'polypeptide(L)'
;MTTNNYKRADSIEFATKVSRKIKGWYNNDTYHDKAVSRIVFQREEIISLFEKVEKVSVKKLLNYLDTSGFFYRPSSANRHHNFPGGLAEHSLGTFRIIEEWNCMTPDERQNSELYKRFLYNKQVTCDILKEKMNYDDMVIAAICHDLCKAKHYYTVGRVIKSHNSDPEPRHKHGLLSVERLQKNGISGRSCQNLLLAVLMHMHLFSQPRSQNEANSQMQARSSMLSIAVWAADKLDASRHPAGTRHRQF
;
A
#
# COMPACT_ATOMS: atom_id res chain seq x y z
N MET A 1 -4.63 -18.11 -22.64
CA MET A 1 -4.48 -16.64 -22.42
C MET A 1 -5.85 -16.05 -22.13
N THR A 2 -6.24 -16.01 -20.86
CA THR A 2 -7.48 -15.37 -20.42
C THR A 2 -7.18 -13.88 -20.25
N THR A 3 -7.48 -13.09 -21.26
CA THR A 3 -7.50 -11.64 -21.16
C THR A 3 -8.37 -11.27 -19.95
N ASN A 4 -7.77 -10.69 -18.93
CA ASN A 4 -8.45 -10.09 -17.79
C ASN A 4 -9.29 -8.91 -18.31
N ASN A 5 -10.45 -9.20 -18.88
CA ASN A 5 -11.44 -8.21 -19.27
C ASN A 5 -12.10 -7.61 -18.02
N TYR A 6 -11.28 -6.99 -17.16
CA TYR A 6 -11.78 -6.05 -16.20
C TYR A 6 -12.28 -4.86 -16.99
N LYS A 7 -13.61 -4.77 -17.16
CA LYS A 7 -14.21 -3.56 -17.74
C LYS A 7 -13.87 -2.43 -16.77
N ARG A 8 -12.97 -1.55 -17.19
CA ARG A 8 -12.75 -0.28 -16.49
C ARG A 8 -14.13 0.38 -16.36
N ALA A 9 -14.56 0.66 -15.13
CA ALA A 9 -15.61 1.65 -14.97
C ALA A 9 -15.15 2.89 -15.72
N ASP A 10 -16.02 3.48 -16.53
CA ASP A 10 -15.69 4.64 -17.35
C ASP A 10 -14.95 5.66 -16.44
N SER A 11 -13.78 6.10 -16.89
CA SER A 11 -12.97 7.08 -16.15
C SER A 11 -13.78 8.33 -15.79
N ILE A 12 -14.78 8.68 -16.61
CA ILE A 12 -15.70 9.80 -16.35
C ILE A 12 -16.64 9.48 -15.18
N GLU A 13 -17.22 8.28 -15.15
CA GLU A 13 -18.09 7.86 -14.05
C GLU A 13 -17.31 7.80 -12.74
N PHE A 14 -16.10 7.23 -12.77
CA PHE A 14 -15.22 7.20 -11.63
C PHE A 14 -14.82 8.60 -11.16
N ALA A 15 -14.44 9.50 -12.07
CA ALA A 15 -14.11 10.90 -11.75
C ALA A 15 -15.30 11.61 -11.09
N THR A 16 -16.53 11.41 -11.61
CA THR A 16 -17.76 11.96 -11.03
C THR A 16 -18.03 11.43 -9.62
N LYS A 17 -17.80 10.12 -9.39
CA LYS A 17 -17.90 9.50 -8.07
C LYS A 17 -16.87 10.09 -7.10
N VAL A 18 -15.61 10.21 -7.52
CA VAL A 18 -14.52 10.79 -6.72
C VAL A 18 -14.85 12.23 -6.36
N SER A 19 -15.22 13.07 -7.33
CA SER A 19 -15.56 14.47 -7.12
C SER A 19 -16.61 14.62 -6.02
N ARG A 20 -17.68 13.83 -6.05
CA ARG A 20 -18.72 13.83 -5.00
C ARG A 20 -18.17 13.38 -3.64
N LYS A 21 -17.26 12.40 -3.60
CA LYS A 21 -16.72 11.84 -2.35
C LYS A 21 -15.73 12.76 -1.64
N ILE A 22 -15.02 13.62 -2.37
CA ILE A 22 -14.05 14.57 -1.81
C ILE A 22 -14.60 16.01 -1.75
N LYS A 23 -15.89 16.20 -2.05
CA LYS A 23 -16.56 17.51 -1.99
C LYS A 23 -16.40 18.14 -0.59
N GLY A 24 -16.04 19.42 -0.58
CA GLY A 24 -15.82 20.20 0.65
C GLY A 24 -14.46 20.00 1.31
N TRP A 25 -13.59 19.12 0.77
CA TRP A 25 -12.21 19.02 1.23
C TRP A 25 -11.36 20.23 0.79
N TYR A 26 -11.57 20.68 -0.44
CA TYR A 26 -10.88 21.85 -1.01
C TYR A 26 -11.82 23.07 -1.04
N ASN A 27 -11.28 24.27 -0.79
CA ASN A 27 -12.04 25.52 -0.83
C ASN A 27 -12.16 26.13 -2.23
N ASN A 28 -11.42 25.59 -3.18
CA ASN A 28 -11.27 26.12 -4.52
C ASN A 28 -11.47 25.00 -5.53
N ASP A 29 -12.30 25.27 -6.54
CA ASP A 29 -12.64 24.29 -7.58
C ASP A 29 -11.40 23.82 -8.35
N THR A 30 -10.44 24.71 -8.61
CA THR A 30 -9.18 24.32 -9.26
C THR A 30 -8.40 23.25 -8.48
N TYR A 31 -8.33 23.37 -7.16
CA TYR A 31 -7.65 22.36 -6.33
C TYR A 31 -8.46 21.09 -6.21
N HIS A 32 -9.78 21.20 -6.19
CA HIS A 32 -10.68 20.07 -6.22
C HIS A 32 -10.48 19.25 -7.50
N ASP A 33 -10.50 19.90 -8.68
CA ASP A 33 -10.34 19.26 -9.97
C ASP A 33 -8.96 18.64 -10.15
N LYS A 34 -7.90 19.30 -9.69
CA LYS A 34 -6.55 18.71 -9.65
C LYS A 34 -6.50 17.46 -8.80
N ALA A 35 -7.18 17.44 -7.65
CA ALA A 35 -7.24 16.27 -6.79
C ALA A 35 -8.01 15.13 -7.43
N VAL A 36 -9.14 15.41 -8.09
CA VAL A 36 -9.90 14.42 -8.86
C VAL A 36 -9.03 13.81 -9.95
N SER A 37 -8.39 14.66 -10.77
CA SER A 37 -7.52 14.21 -11.87
C SER A 37 -6.36 13.34 -11.38
N ARG A 38 -5.73 13.72 -10.25
CA ARG A 38 -4.67 12.92 -9.63
C ARG A 38 -5.18 11.55 -9.19
N ILE A 39 -6.34 11.49 -8.53
CA ILE A 39 -6.93 10.22 -8.07
C ILE A 39 -7.29 9.31 -9.24
N VAL A 40 -7.82 9.87 -10.32
CA VAL A 40 -8.08 9.11 -11.55
C VAL A 40 -6.79 8.55 -12.13
N PHE A 41 -5.74 9.36 -12.25
CA PHE A 41 -4.43 8.93 -12.73
C PHE A 41 -3.84 7.81 -11.88
N GLN A 42 -3.87 7.94 -10.55
CA GLN A 42 -3.40 6.91 -9.62
C GLN A 42 -4.16 5.59 -9.78
N ARG A 43 -5.47 5.67 -10.01
CA ARG A 43 -6.29 4.48 -10.27
C ARG A 43 -5.86 3.78 -11.55
N GLU A 44 -5.69 4.52 -12.63
CA GLU A 44 -5.27 3.96 -13.93
C GLU A 44 -3.88 3.32 -13.83
N GLU A 45 -2.95 3.96 -13.14
CA GLU A 45 -1.62 3.41 -12.89
C GLU A 45 -1.71 2.10 -12.11
N ILE A 46 -2.46 2.04 -11.02
CA ILE A 46 -2.62 0.82 -10.22
C ILE A 46 -3.28 -0.29 -11.04
N ILE A 47 -4.32 0.00 -11.82
CA ILE A 47 -4.95 -0.98 -12.69
C ILE A 47 -3.94 -1.54 -13.69
N SER A 48 -3.13 -0.67 -14.32
CA SER A 48 -2.09 -1.08 -15.28
C SER A 48 -1.03 -1.99 -14.65
N LEU A 49 -0.66 -1.78 -13.38
CA LEU A 49 0.22 -2.70 -12.67
C LEU A 49 -0.43 -4.08 -12.49
N PHE A 50 -1.69 -4.11 -12.09
CA PHE A 50 -2.43 -5.36 -11.89
C PHE A 50 -2.75 -6.10 -13.20
N GLU A 51 -2.85 -5.43 -14.33
CA GLU A 51 -3.03 -6.07 -15.65
C GLU A 51 -1.83 -6.96 -16.03
N LYS A 52 -0.66 -6.73 -15.46
CA LYS A 52 0.56 -7.53 -15.67
C LYS A 52 0.70 -8.69 -14.66
N VAL A 53 -0.18 -8.79 -13.68
CA VAL A 53 -0.15 -9.88 -12.68
C VAL A 53 -0.73 -11.15 -13.28
N GLU A 54 0.04 -12.23 -13.30
CA GLU A 54 -0.33 -13.51 -13.94
C GLU A 54 -0.56 -14.64 -12.93
N LYS A 55 0.11 -14.62 -11.78
CA LYS A 55 0.14 -15.69 -10.78
C LYS A 55 -1.23 -16.01 -10.18
N VAL A 56 -2.08 -15.02 -10.03
CA VAL A 56 -3.41 -15.15 -9.42
C VAL A 56 -4.45 -14.27 -10.12
N SER A 57 -5.71 -14.66 -10.02
CA SER A 57 -6.80 -13.81 -10.52
C SER A 57 -7.00 -12.60 -9.61
N VAL A 58 -6.73 -11.41 -10.13
CA VAL A 58 -6.87 -10.14 -9.41
C VAL A 58 -8.23 -9.45 -9.63
N LYS A 59 -9.14 -10.05 -10.39
CA LYS A 59 -10.43 -9.44 -10.76
C LYS A 59 -11.27 -9.03 -9.55
N LYS A 60 -11.38 -9.90 -8.54
CA LYS A 60 -12.13 -9.58 -7.31
C LYS A 60 -11.44 -8.48 -6.51
N LEU A 61 -10.11 -8.51 -6.47
CA LEU A 61 -9.31 -7.50 -5.77
C LEU A 61 -9.47 -6.13 -6.43
N LEU A 62 -9.35 -6.02 -7.74
CA LEU A 62 -9.58 -4.78 -8.48
C LEU A 62 -10.98 -4.20 -8.24
N ASN A 63 -12.01 -5.05 -8.30
CA ASN A 63 -13.37 -4.62 -7.97
C ASN A 63 -13.49 -4.13 -6.52
N TYR A 64 -12.79 -4.77 -5.59
CA TYR A 64 -12.75 -4.33 -4.20
C TYR A 64 -12.05 -2.97 -4.06
N LEU A 65 -10.93 -2.74 -4.73
CA LEU A 65 -10.25 -1.43 -4.72
C LEU A 65 -11.17 -0.31 -5.20
N ASP A 66 -11.92 -0.52 -6.30
CA ASP A 66 -12.86 0.45 -6.86
C ASP A 66 -14.06 0.74 -5.94
N THR A 67 -14.53 -0.26 -5.19
CA THR A 67 -15.76 -0.15 -4.39
C THR A 67 -15.52 0.20 -2.93
N SER A 68 -14.35 -0.12 -2.38
CA SER A 68 -14.03 0.08 -0.95
C SER A 68 -13.72 1.52 -0.56
N GLY A 69 -13.40 2.37 -1.53
CA GLY A 69 -12.91 3.73 -1.28
C GLY A 69 -11.39 3.86 -1.30
N PHE A 70 -10.66 2.80 -1.60
CA PHE A 70 -9.19 2.77 -1.63
C PHE A 70 -8.58 3.97 -2.35
N PHE A 71 -9.10 4.32 -3.52
CA PHE A 71 -8.53 5.38 -4.36
C PHE A 71 -8.75 6.81 -3.84
N TYR A 72 -9.76 7.08 -3.03
CA TYR A 72 -10.05 8.43 -2.54
C TYR A 72 -9.94 8.60 -1.02
N ARG A 73 -9.58 7.53 -0.30
CA ARG A 73 -9.37 7.61 1.14
C ARG A 73 -7.96 8.11 1.49
N PRO A 74 -7.81 8.78 2.64
CA PRO A 74 -6.49 9.08 3.20
C PRO A 74 -5.81 7.82 3.74
N SER A 75 -4.50 7.84 3.80
CA SER A 75 -3.72 6.75 4.41
C SER A 75 -3.66 6.85 5.95
N SER A 76 -3.90 8.03 6.50
CA SER A 76 -3.89 8.27 7.95
C SER A 76 -4.80 9.44 8.33
N ALA A 77 -5.12 9.57 9.62
CA ALA A 77 -5.90 10.70 10.11
C ALA A 77 -5.05 11.99 10.24
N ASN A 78 -3.81 11.87 10.72
CA ASN A 78 -2.97 13.01 11.10
C ASN A 78 -1.47 12.80 10.86
N ARG A 79 -1.09 11.80 10.05
CA ARG A 79 0.30 11.49 9.70
C ARG A 79 0.53 11.71 8.20
N HIS A 80 1.40 10.89 7.59
CA HIS A 80 1.67 10.92 6.16
C HIS A 80 0.41 10.69 5.32
N HIS A 81 0.36 11.28 4.13
CA HIS A 81 -0.73 11.10 3.15
C HIS A 81 -2.15 11.28 3.73
N ASN A 82 -2.32 12.27 4.61
CA ASN A 82 -3.59 12.58 5.29
C ASN A 82 -4.51 13.48 4.45
N PHE A 83 -4.74 13.13 3.20
CA PHE A 83 -5.58 13.84 2.24
C PHE A 83 -6.32 12.86 1.32
N PRO A 84 -7.38 13.30 0.61
CA PRO A 84 -8.08 12.44 -0.35
C PRO A 84 -7.15 11.86 -1.41
N GLY A 85 -7.21 10.53 -1.58
CA GLY A 85 -6.31 9.80 -2.49
C GLY A 85 -4.97 9.42 -1.86
N GLY A 86 -4.72 9.82 -0.62
CA GLY A 86 -3.46 9.57 0.06
C GLY A 86 -3.13 8.08 0.25
N LEU A 87 -4.14 7.21 0.38
CA LEU A 87 -3.91 5.77 0.50
C LEU A 87 -3.36 5.18 -0.81
N ALA A 88 -3.94 5.51 -1.94
CA ALA A 88 -3.45 5.06 -3.25
C ALA A 88 -2.06 5.64 -3.55
N GLU A 89 -1.82 6.91 -3.20
CA GLU A 89 -0.53 7.56 -3.39
C GLU A 89 0.58 6.89 -2.57
N HIS A 90 0.33 6.62 -1.29
CA HIS A 90 1.23 5.90 -0.41
C HIS A 90 1.54 4.49 -0.93
N SER A 91 0.53 3.76 -1.36
CA SER A 91 0.70 2.43 -1.93
C SER A 91 1.56 2.44 -3.20
N LEU A 92 1.33 3.39 -4.11
CA LEU A 92 2.17 3.59 -5.30
C LEU A 92 3.60 4.00 -4.95
N GLY A 93 3.77 4.90 -3.98
CA GLY A 93 5.10 5.31 -3.48
C GLY A 93 5.87 4.11 -2.93
N THR A 94 5.22 3.29 -2.12
CA THR A 94 5.79 2.04 -1.60
C THR A 94 6.19 1.09 -2.74
N PHE A 95 5.32 0.89 -3.73
CA PHE A 95 5.62 0.03 -4.90
C PHE A 95 6.85 0.54 -5.68
N ARG A 96 6.89 1.83 -6.02
CA ARG A 96 8.00 2.41 -6.79
C ARG A 96 9.36 2.25 -6.08
N ILE A 97 9.39 2.43 -4.76
CA ILE A 97 10.59 2.21 -3.96
C ILE A 97 11.03 0.75 -4.03
N ILE A 98 10.10 -0.20 -3.93
CA ILE A 98 10.40 -1.65 -3.99
C ILE A 98 10.87 -2.03 -5.40
N GLU A 99 10.22 -1.54 -6.45
CA GLU A 99 10.56 -1.79 -7.84
C GLU A 99 11.96 -1.27 -8.16
N GLU A 100 12.26 -0.01 -7.80
CA GLU A 100 13.60 0.57 -7.94
C GLU A 100 14.65 -0.28 -7.22
N TRP A 101 14.38 -0.63 -5.96
CA TRP A 101 15.29 -1.44 -5.17
C TRP A 101 15.48 -2.85 -5.73
N ASN A 102 14.44 -3.47 -6.32
CA ASN A 102 14.52 -4.77 -6.96
C ASN A 102 15.40 -4.76 -8.24
N CYS A 103 15.51 -3.62 -8.92
CA CYS A 103 16.38 -3.44 -10.08
C CYS A 103 17.87 -3.29 -9.70
N MET A 104 18.19 -2.86 -8.48
CA MET A 104 19.55 -2.64 -8.01
C MET A 104 20.35 -3.94 -7.85
N THR A 105 21.66 -3.86 -8.02
CA THR A 105 22.61 -4.89 -7.59
C THR A 105 22.65 -4.99 -6.05
N PRO A 106 23.17 -6.09 -5.48
CA PRO A 106 23.31 -6.21 -4.02
C PRO A 106 24.13 -5.07 -3.39
N ASP A 107 25.19 -4.62 -4.06
CA ASP A 107 26.04 -3.51 -3.57
C ASP A 107 25.29 -2.16 -3.62
N GLU A 108 24.55 -1.89 -4.69
CA GLU A 108 23.70 -0.70 -4.78
C GLU A 108 22.62 -0.71 -3.71
N ARG A 109 22.02 -1.89 -3.44
CA ARG A 109 21.02 -2.03 -2.36
C ARG A 109 21.59 -1.66 -1.00
N GLN A 110 22.81 -2.14 -0.65
CA GLN A 110 23.50 -1.79 0.60
C GLN A 110 23.83 -0.31 0.69
N ASN A 111 24.09 0.34 -0.43
CA ASN A 111 24.40 1.76 -0.51
C ASN A 111 23.17 2.67 -0.63
N SER A 112 21.98 2.10 -0.82
CA SER A 112 20.73 2.85 -0.98
C SER A 112 20.31 3.58 0.30
N GLU A 113 19.47 4.64 0.13
CA GLU A 113 18.83 5.35 1.25
C GLU A 113 18.00 4.39 2.10
N LEU A 114 17.27 3.48 1.47
CA LEU A 114 16.41 2.49 2.13
C LEU A 114 17.22 1.63 3.09
N TYR A 115 18.36 1.08 2.64
CA TYR A 115 19.20 0.23 3.48
C TYR A 115 19.84 1.02 4.62
N LYS A 116 20.52 2.13 4.31
CA LYS A 116 21.24 2.96 5.30
C LYS A 116 20.32 3.46 6.41
N ARG A 117 19.11 3.86 6.05
CA ARG A 117 18.18 4.45 7.00
C ARG A 117 17.42 3.44 7.85
N PHE A 118 17.05 2.31 7.27
CA PHE A 118 16.13 1.38 7.94
C PHE A 118 16.70 -0.02 8.19
N LEU A 119 17.66 -0.49 7.40
CA LEU A 119 18.11 -1.87 7.41
C LEU A 119 19.52 -2.07 7.97
N TYR A 120 20.36 -1.05 7.99
CA TYR A 120 21.77 -1.15 8.42
C TYR A 120 21.96 -1.87 9.77
N ASN A 121 21.13 -1.56 10.76
CA ASN A 121 21.19 -2.14 12.11
C ASN A 121 20.24 -3.34 12.31
N LYS A 122 19.70 -3.96 11.24
CA LYS A 122 18.66 -5.01 11.32
C LYS A 122 19.17 -6.41 11.02
N GLN A 123 20.48 -6.58 10.90
CA GLN A 123 21.10 -7.89 10.63
C GLN A 123 20.57 -8.57 9.35
N VAL A 124 20.20 -7.76 8.34
CA VAL A 124 19.82 -8.27 7.01
C VAL A 124 21.08 -8.84 6.36
N THR A 125 21.05 -10.12 6.01
CA THR A 125 22.22 -10.81 5.45
C THR A 125 22.41 -10.44 3.98
N CYS A 126 23.68 -10.51 3.52
CA CYS A 126 24.01 -10.30 2.11
C CYS A 126 23.26 -11.28 1.17
N ASP A 127 22.97 -12.49 1.64
CA ASP A 127 22.27 -13.48 0.82
C ASP A 127 20.82 -13.07 0.55
N ILE A 128 20.13 -12.52 1.54
CA ILE A 128 18.78 -11.96 1.34
C ILE A 128 18.84 -10.81 0.33
N LEU A 129 19.86 -9.95 0.39
CA LEU A 129 19.99 -8.83 -0.54
C LEU A 129 20.27 -9.26 -1.99
N LYS A 130 20.71 -10.49 -2.23
CA LYS A 130 20.88 -11.06 -3.59
C LYS A 130 19.57 -11.53 -4.20
N GLU A 131 18.55 -11.81 -3.39
CA GLU A 131 17.28 -12.31 -3.89
C GLU A 131 16.59 -11.31 -4.82
N LYS A 132 15.95 -11.84 -5.87
CA LYS A 132 15.04 -11.08 -6.73
C LYS A 132 13.60 -11.35 -6.31
N MET A 133 12.83 -10.30 -6.20
CA MET A 133 11.41 -10.41 -5.89
C MET A 133 10.59 -10.68 -7.15
N ASN A 134 9.56 -11.51 -7.01
CA ASN A 134 8.60 -11.74 -8.08
C ASN A 134 7.73 -10.49 -8.28
N TYR A 135 7.49 -10.11 -9.54
CA TYR A 135 6.73 -8.92 -9.89
C TYR A 135 5.32 -8.92 -9.30
N ASP A 136 4.60 -10.03 -9.44
CA ASP A 136 3.22 -10.16 -8.97
C ASP A 136 3.13 -9.97 -7.45
N ASP A 137 4.07 -10.60 -6.73
CA ASP A 137 4.16 -10.49 -5.28
C ASP A 137 4.49 -9.05 -4.84
N MET A 138 5.38 -8.36 -5.56
CA MET A 138 5.70 -6.95 -5.30
C MET A 138 4.48 -6.04 -5.50
N VAL A 139 3.77 -6.17 -6.63
CA VAL A 139 2.59 -5.36 -6.93
C VAL A 139 1.52 -5.56 -5.87
N ILE A 140 1.15 -6.81 -5.59
CA ILE A 140 0.06 -7.09 -4.66
C ILE A 140 0.45 -6.67 -3.24
N ALA A 141 1.66 -7.01 -2.79
CA ALA A 141 2.10 -6.68 -1.43
C ALA A 141 2.21 -5.17 -1.23
N ALA A 142 2.85 -4.44 -2.13
CA ALA A 142 3.03 -3.01 -2.00
C ALA A 142 1.71 -2.22 -2.10
N ILE A 143 0.86 -2.56 -3.06
CA ILE A 143 -0.42 -1.85 -3.23
C ILE A 143 -1.39 -2.18 -2.09
N CYS A 144 -1.34 -3.37 -1.53
CA CYS A 144 -2.34 -3.85 -0.59
C CYS A 144 -1.86 -3.99 0.86
N HIS A 145 -0.63 -3.58 1.22
CA HIS A 145 -0.14 -3.71 2.61
C HIS A 145 -1.09 -3.03 3.61
N ASP A 146 -1.64 -1.89 3.24
CA ASP A 146 -2.55 -1.06 4.02
C ASP A 146 -4.03 -1.15 3.58
N LEU A 147 -4.41 -2.21 2.89
CA LEU A 147 -5.76 -2.40 2.33
C LEU A 147 -6.89 -2.27 3.37
N CYS A 148 -6.60 -2.54 4.64
CA CYS A 148 -7.50 -2.34 5.75
C CYS A 148 -7.98 -0.88 5.88
N LYS A 149 -7.17 0.09 5.54
CA LYS A 149 -7.47 1.52 5.68
C LYS A 149 -8.55 2.01 4.71
N ALA A 150 -8.79 1.30 3.61
CA ALA A 150 -9.81 1.66 2.61
C ALA A 150 -11.24 1.82 3.19
N LYS A 151 -11.57 1.11 4.27
CA LYS A 151 -12.85 1.23 4.98
C LYS A 151 -12.75 1.86 6.36
N HIS A 152 -11.55 2.13 6.83
CA HIS A 152 -11.34 2.65 8.18
C HIS A 152 -11.49 4.18 8.25
N TYR A 153 -10.91 4.90 7.31
CA TYR A 153 -10.96 6.35 7.28
C TYR A 153 -12.05 6.89 6.35
N TYR A 154 -12.64 8.02 6.72
CA TYR A 154 -13.53 8.78 5.86
C TYR A 154 -13.35 10.28 6.10
N THR A 155 -13.79 11.10 5.16
CA THR A 155 -13.69 12.56 5.24
C THR A 155 -15.07 13.19 5.50
N VAL A 156 -15.10 14.18 6.39
CA VAL A 156 -16.26 15.06 6.61
C VAL A 156 -15.75 16.49 6.45
N GLY A 157 -16.06 17.11 5.31
CA GLY A 157 -15.43 18.36 4.93
C GLY A 157 -13.91 18.16 4.89
N ARG A 158 -13.16 18.97 5.65
CA ARG A 158 -11.69 18.91 5.75
C ARG A 158 -11.16 18.03 6.88
N VAL A 159 -12.03 17.36 7.59
CA VAL A 159 -11.63 16.52 8.72
C VAL A 159 -11.62 15.06 8.32
N ILE A 160 -10.53 14.37 8.64
CA ILE A 160 -10.46 12.91 8.53
C ILE A 160 -10.97 12.32 9.85
N LYS A 161 -11.91 11.41 9.72
CA LYS A 161 -12.45 10.63 10.84
C LYS A 161 -12.20 9.15 10.63
N SER A 162 -12.11 8.40 11.71
CA SER A 162 -12.16 6.94 11.71
C SER A 162 -13.54 6.44 12.09
N HIS A 163 -13.94 5.28 11.61
CA HIS A 163 -15.12 4.59 12.11
C HIS A 163 -14.87 4.16 13.56
N ASN A 164 -15.68 4.66 14.49
CA ASN A 164 -15.50 4.52 15.95
C ASN A 164 -15.65 3.09 16.49
N SER A 165 -16.11 2.15 15.68
CA SER A 165 -16.29 0.76 16.10
C SER A 165 -14.97 0.00 16.30
N ASP A 166 -13.85 0.58 15.85
CA ASP A 166 -12.54 -0.04 16.01
C ASP A 166 -11.54 1.08 16.35
N PRO A 167 -11.10 1.21 17.62
CA PRO A 167 -9.97 2.07 17.92
C PRO A 167 -8.85 1.59 17.01
N GLU A 168 -8.25 2.50 16.23
CA GLU A 168 -7.25 2.22 15.19
C GLU A 168 -6.47 0.97 15.57
N PRO A 169 -6.67 -0.17 14.90
CA PRO A 169 -6.11 -1.42 15.36
C PRO A 169 -4.63 -1.46 14.99
N ARG A 170 -3.84 -0.57 15.62
CA ARG A 170 -2.38 -0.41 15.39
C ARG A 170 -1.66 -1.75 15.36
N HIS A 171 -2.28 -2.74 16.02
CA HIS A 171 -1.74 -4.08 16.18
C HIS A 171 -2.32 -5.12 15.21
N LYS A 172 -3.34 -4.75 14.43
CA LYS A 172 -4.05 -5.68 13.54
C LYS A 172 -4.04 -5.25 12.06
N HIS A 173 -3.37 -4.14 11.72
CA HIS A 173 -3.36 -3.65 10.34
C HIS A 173 -2.99 -4.73 9.32
N GLY A 174 -1.85 -5.38 9.52
CA GLY A 174 -1.40 -6.45 8.63
C GLY A 174 -2.41 -7.59 8.55
N LEU A 175 -2.93 -8.06 9.70
CA LEU A 175 -3.93 -9.13 9.74
C LEU A 175 -5.20 -8.76 8.99
N LEU A 176 -5.74 -7.57 9.23
CA LEU A 176 -6.95 -7.09 8.54
C LEU A 176 -6.75 -6.90 7.03
N SER A 177 -5.54 -6.49 6.61
CA SER A 177 -5.21 -6.40 5.19
C SER A 177 -5.12 -7.78 4.55
N VAL A 178 -4.50 -8.77 5.24
CA VAL A 178 -4.44 -10.17 4.81
C VAL A 178 -5.84 -10.77 4.69
N GLU A 179 -6.71 -10.60 5.68
CA GLU A 179 -8.10 -11.09 5.63
C GLU A 179 -8.85 -10.52 4.41
N ARG A 180 -8.63 -9.24 4.08
CA ARG A 180 -9.25 -8.63 2.90
C ARG A 180 -8.69 -9.17 1.60
N LEU A 181 -7.37 -9.39 1.52
CA LEU A 181 -6.74 -10.05 0.38
C LEU A 181 -7.32 -11.44 0.15
N GLN A 182 -7.41 -12.25 1.20
CA GLN A 182 -7.96 -13.61 1.12
C GLN A 182 -9.43 -13.63 0.69
N LYS A 183 -10.26 -12.75 1.25
CA LYS A 183 -11.67 -12.59 0.83
C LYS A 183 -11.82 -12.17 -0.64
N ASN A 184 -10.81 -11.53 -1.20
CA ASN A 184 -10.77 -11.09 -2.59
C ASN A 184 -9.95 -11.99 -3.52
N GLY A 185 -9.68 -13.22 -3.11
CA GLY A 185 -9.14 -14.27 -3.97
C GLY A 185 -7.62 -14.42 -3.93
N ILE A 186 -6.92 -13.64 -3.09
CA ILE A 186 -5.47 -13.77 -2.91
C ILE A 186 -5.21 -14.72 -1.74
N SER A 187 -5.06 -16.02 -2.03
CA SER A 187 -4.91 -17.05 -1.02
C SER A 187 -4.15 -18.27 -1.57
N GLY A 188 -3.87 -19.24 -0.68
CA GLY A 188 -3.17 -20.48 -1.04
C GLY A 188 -1.67 -20.42 -0.87
N ARG A 189 -1.01 -21.57 -1.10
CA ARG A 189 0.45 -21.74 -0.89
C ARG A 189 1.29 -20.79 -1.76
N SER A 190 0.87 -20.54 -3.00
CA SER A 190 1.56 -19.64 -3.92
C SER A 190 1.61 -18.18 -3.44
N CYS A 191 0.69 -17.77 -2.55
CA CYS A 191 0.61 -16.41 -2.00
C CYS A 191 1.21 -16.29 -0.58
N GLN A 192 1.82 -17.33 -0.03
CA GLN A 192 2.21 -17.37 1.38
C GLN A 192 3.23 -16.29 1.74
N ASN A 193 4.28 -16.10 0.93
CA ASN A 193 5.29 -15.07 1.15
C ASN A 193 4.71 -13.65 1.02
N LEU A 194 3.86 -13.44 0.04
CA LEU A 194 3.11 -12.19 -0.16
C LEU A 194 2.24 -11.87 1.06
N LEU A 195 1.42 -12.82 1.53
CA LEU A 195 0.54 -12.62 2.68
C LEU A 195 1.34 -12.37 3.96
N LEU A 196 2.48 -13.05 4.11
CA LEU A 196 3.40 -12.83 5.24
C LEU A 196 4.03 -11.43 5.19
N ALA A 197 4.42 -10.94 4.01
CA ALA A 197 4.95 -9.60 3.84
C ALA A 197 3.91 -8.54 4.26
N VAL A 198 2.65 -8.69 3.83
CA VAL A 198 1.54 -7.81 4.22
C VAL A 198 1.24 -7.94 5.73
N LEU A 199 1.23 -9.15 6.29
CA LEU A 199 0.99 -9.37 7.70
C LEU A 199 2.02 -8.66 8.58
N MET A 200 3.30 -8.72 8.22
CA MET A 200 4.42 -8.28 9.04
C MET A 200 4.90 -6.85 8.74
N HIS A 201 4.33 -6.13 7.76
CA HIS A 201 4.83 -4.81 7.35
C HIS A 201 4.95 -3.78 8.49
N MET A 202 4.08 -3.86 9.51
CA MET A 202 4.15 -2.95 10.66
C MET A 202 5.12 -3.42 11.76
N HIS A 203 5.33 -4.74 11.89
CA HIS A 203 5.94 -5.34 13.08
C HIS A 203 7.19 -6.17 12.81
N LEU A 204 7.74 -6.16 11.60
CA LEU A 204 8.84 -7.04 11.18
C LEU A 204 10.03 -7.04 12.13
N PHE A 205 10.39 -5.89 12.69
CA PHE A 205 11.52 -5.71 13.61
C PHE A 205 11.11 -5.14 14.98
N SER A 206 9.84 -5.23 15.35
CA SER A 206 9.38 -4.88 16.70
C SER A 206 9.59 -6.02 17.69
N GLN A 207 9.40 -5.76 18.98
CA GLN A 207 9.34 -6.80 20.00
C GLN A 207 8.08 -7.66 19.77
N PRO A 208 8.22 -8.99 19.65
CA PRO A 208 7.07 -9.87 19.49
C PRO A 208 6.27 -9.94 20.80
N ARG A 209 4.95 -10.09 20.68
CA ARG A 209 4.03 -10.17 21.83
C ARG A 209 3.65 -11.59 22.17
N SER A 210 3.97 -12.52 21.29
CA SER A 210 3.72 -13.95 21.44
C SER A 210 4.76 -14.78 20.69
N GLN A 211 4.86 -16.07 21.03
CA GLN A 211 5.73 -17.01 20.31
C GLN A 211 5.32 -17.13 18.83
N ASN A 212 4.02 -17.10 18.52
CA ASN A 212 3.54 -17.15 17.14
C ASN A 212 3.96 -15.91 16.34
N GLU A 213 3.92 -14.72 16.95
CA GLU A 213 4.40 -13.50 16.32
C GLU A 213 5.93 -13.56 16.11
N ALA A 214 6.69 -14.06 17.08
CA ALA A 214 8.14 -14.25 16.95
C ALA A 214 8.49 -15.20 15.79
N ASN A 215 7.78 -16.32 15.65
CA ASN A 215 7.97 -17.27 14.55
C ASN A 215 7.64 -16.64 13.20
N SER A 216 6.53 -15.89 13.11
CA SER A 216 6.15 -15.18 11.87
C SER A 216 7.16 -14.10 11.51
N GLN A 217 7.68 -13.35 12.48
CA GLN A 217 8.74 -12.36 12.25
C GLN A 217 10.03 -13.03 11.75
N MET A 218 10.44 -14.13 12.35
CA MET A 218 11.63 -14.87 11.92
C MET A 218 11.50 -15.35 10.48
N GLN A 219 10.37 -15.94 10.11
CA GLN A 219 10.10 -16.36 8.74
C GLN A 219 10.06 -15.16 7.79
N ALA A 220 9.41 -14.06 8.17
CA ALA A 220 9.33 -12.87 7.33
C ALA A 220 10.70 -12.19 7.13
N ARG A 221 11.57 -12.19 8.13
CA ARG A 221 12.95 -11.65 8.04
C ARG A 221 13.85 -12.44 7.11
N SER A 222 13.50 -13.67 6.75
CA SER A 222 14.18 -14.46 5.73
C SER A 222 13.65 -14.21 4.31
N SER A 223 12.73 -13.27 4.12
CA SER A 223 12.13 -12.94 2.83
C SER A 223 12.49 -11.52 2.41
N MET A 224 13.11 -11.39 1.23
CA MET A 224 13.42 -10.09 0.63
C MET A 224 12.15 -9.23 0.47
N LEU A 225 11.03 -9.82 0.03
CA LEU A 225 9.77 -9.13 -0.14
C LEU A 225 9.27 -8.50 1.17
N SER A 226 9.30 -9.24 2.28
CA SER A 226 8.85 -8.74 3.59
C SER A 226 9.70 -7.58 4.08
N ILE A 227 11.01 -7.67 3.90
CA ILE A 227 11.97 -6.62 4.25
C ILE A 227 11.73 -5.38 3.40
N ALA A 228 11.55 -5.56 2.08
CA ALA A 228 11.32 -4.48 1.14
C ALA A 228 10.01 -3.73 1.44
N VAL A 229 8.90 -4.44 1.65
CA VAL A 229 7.61 -3.83 1.99
C VAL A 229 7.70 -3.04 3.29
N TRP A 230 8.29 -3.62 4.34
CA TRP A 230 8.47 -2.94 5.62
C TRP A 230 9.32 -1.67 5.51
N ALA A 231 10.43 -1.71 4.78
CA ALA A 231 11.34 -0.58 4.67
C ALA A 231 10.79 0.51 3.73
N ALA A 232 10.17 0.12 2.62
CA ALA A 232 9.60 1.04 1.66
C ALA A 232 8.38 1.79 2.23
N ASP A 233 7.50 1.13 2.99
CA ASP A 233 6.41 1.77 3.74
C ASP A 233 6.96 2.91 4.62
N LYS A 234 8.01 2.64 5.40
CA LYS A 234 8.64 3.64 6.28
C LYS A 234 9.33 4.77 5.51
N LEU A 235 9.99 4.45 4.43
CA LEU A 235 10.68 5.44 3.61
C LEU A 235 9.68 6.39 2.95
N ASP A 236 8.63 5.86 2.31
CA ASP A 236 7.58 6.68 1.70
C ASP A 236 6.86 7.55 2.74
N ALA A 237 6.46 6.96 3.87
CA ALA A 237 5.85 7.70 4.97
C ALA A 237 6.73 8.85 5.48
N SER A 238 8.06 8.68 5.49
CA SER A 238 9.01 9.71 5.95
C SER A 238 9.25 10.82 4.93
N ARG A 239 9.10 10.54 3.64
CA ARG A 239 9.21 11.53 2.56
C ARG A 239 7.97 12.44 2.47
N HIS A 240 6.86 12.02 3.05
CA HIS A 240 5.58 12.73 3.02
C HIS A 240 5.02 12.98 4.44
N PRO A 241 5.73 13.73 5.31
CA PRO A 241 5.25 14.00 6.66
C PRO A 241 3.94 14.79 6.67
N ALA A 242 3.21 14.71 7.78
CA ALA A 242 1.92 15.38 7.96
C ALA A 242 1.98 16.88 7.62
N GLY A 243 1.00 17.36 6.86
CA GLY A 243 0.82 18.79 6.59
C GLY A 243 1.68 19.37 5.46
N THR A 244 2.60 18.61 4.85
CA THR A 244 3.50 19.16 3.82
C THR A 244 2.79 19.47 2.50
N ARG A 245 1.75 18.71 2.12
CA ARG A 245 1.05 18.91 0.83
C ARG A 245 -0.18 19.80 0.90
N HIS A 246 -0.73 20.10 2.07
CA HIS A 246 -1.78 21.11 2.17
C HIS A 246 -1.31 22.56 1.89
N ARG A 247 0.01 22.79 1.89
CA ARG A 247 0.62 24.11 1.63
C ARG A 247 1.08 24.30 0.19
N GLN A 248 1.03 23.26 -0.64
CA GLN A 248 1.54 23.33 -2.04
C GLN A 248 0.42 23.45 -3.09
N PHE A 249 -0.83 23.57 -2.65
CA PHE A 249 -1.99 23.80 -3.55
C PHE A 249 -2.80 24.98 -3.09
#